data_f1a2a2a407cb5e5744b79bd2d24aa61a
#
_entry.id   f1a2a2a407cb5e5744b79bd2d24aa61a
#
_cell.length_a   1.000
_cell.length_b   1.000
_cell.length_c   1.000
_cell.angle_alpha   90.00
_cell.angle_beta   90.00
_cell.angle_gamma   90.00
#
_symmetry.space_group_name_H-M   'P 1'
#
loop_
_entity.id
_entity.type
_entity.pdbx_description
1 polymer ?
#
loop_
_entity_poly.entity_id
_entity_poly.type
_entity_poly.pdbx_seq_one_letter_code
_entity_poly.pdbx_strand_id
1 'polypeptide(L)' 'IGWAYYLINDYLKAEEFLKRAVELMPEDPIVNDHYGDILWKLDRKIQARYFWKNVLKMDDAEQEMIEKISIKIIKGLQKS' A
#
# COMPACT_ATOMS: atom_id res chain seq x y z
N ILE A 1 -11.86 -7.49 -21.61
CA ILE A 1 -12.60 -8.29 -20.64
C ILE A 1 -11.68 -9.28 -19.93
N GLY A 2 -10.93 -10.07 -20.67
CA GLY A 2 -9.98 -11.00 -20.06
C GLY A 2 -8.86 -10.32 -19.29
N TRP A 3 -8.43 -9.14 -19.73
CA TRP A 3 -7.33 -8.46 -19.06
C TRP A 3 -7.72 -7.87 -17.71
N ALA A 4 -9.00 -7.63 -17.46
CA ALA A 4 -9.44 -7.17 -16.15
C ALA A 4 -9.21 -8.24 -15.08
N TYR A 5 -9.52 -9.49 -15.40
CA TYR A 5 -9.20 -10.61 -14.52
C TYR A 5 -7.70 -10.78 -14.35
N TYR A 6 -6.96 -10.54 -15.40
CA TYR A 6 -5.51 -10.62 -15.37
C TYR A 6 -4.93 -9.63 -14.37
N LEU A 7 -5.42 -8.40 -14.37
CA LEU A 7 -4.98 -7.38 -13.44
C LEU A 7 -5.33 -7.72 -12.00
N ILE A 8 -6.53 -8.25 -11.77
CA ILE A 8 -6.95 -8.65 -10.43
C ILE A 8 -6.05 -9.76 -9.91
N ASN A 9 -5.72 -10.74 -10.76
CA ASN A 9 -4.81 -11.81 -10.37
C ASN A 9 -3.43 -11.28 -10.02
N ASP A 10 -2.93 -10.29 -10.75
CA ASP A 10 -1.65 -9.68 -10.45
C ASP A 10 -1.68 -8.96 -9.11
N TYR A 11 -2.77 -8.27 -8.80
CA TYR A 11 -2.91 -7.61 -7.51
C TYR A 11 -2.98 -8.63 -6.37
N LEU A 12 -3.67 -9.74 -6.56
CA LEU A 12 -3.75 -10.76 -5.54
C LEU A 12 -2.40 -11.41 -5.28
N LYS A 13 -1.61 -11.65 -6.32
CA LYS A 13 -0.26 -12.16 -6.17
C LYS A 13 0.64 -11.14 -5.47
N ALA A 14 0.51 -9.88 -5.83
CA ALA A 14 1.28 -8.82 -5.19
C ALA A 14 0.91 -8.70 -3.73
N GLU A 15 -0.38 -8.82 -3.41
CA GLU A 15 -0.84 -8.78 -2.02
C GLU A 15 -0.20 -9.90 -1.21
N GLU A 16 -0.19 -11.11 -1.75
CA GLU A 16 0.38 -12.25 -1.06
C GLU A 16 1.87 -12.04 -0.79
N PHE A 17 2.60 -11.56 -1.79
CA PHE A 17 4.01 -11.27 -1.66
C PHE A 17 4.26 -10.17 -0.63
N LEU A 18 3.52 -9.07 -0.72
CA LEU A 18 3.71 -7.95 0.19
C LEU A 18 3.26 -8.25 1.60
N LYS A 19 2.24 -9.09 1.75
CA LYS A 19 1.83 -9.52 3.08
C LYS A 19 2.97 -10.24 3.77
N ARG A 20 3.65 -11.13 3.06
CA ARG A 20 4.82 -11.83 3.62
C ARG A 20 5.95 -10.85 3.91
N ALA A 21 6.18 -9.90 3.01
CA ALA A 21 7.23 -8.90 3.20
C ALA A 21 6.97 -8.06 4.44
N VAL A 22 5.72 -7.67 4.68
CA VAL A 22 5.35 -6.91 5.87
C VAL A 22 5.56 -7.75 7.13
N GLU A 23 5.26 -9.03 7.08
CA GLU A 23 5.49 -9.92 8.21
C GLU A 23 6.96 -10.04 8.56
N LEU A 24 7.83 -10.05 7.54
CA LEU A 24 9.27 -10.15 7.74
C LEU A 24 9.91 -8.81 8.09
N MET A 25 9.37 -7.73 7.55
CA MET A 25 9.90 -6.38 7.73
C MET A 25 8.78 -5.41 8.11
N PRO A 26 8.20 -5.57 9.32
CA PRO A 26 7.03 -4.75 9.69
C PRO A 26 7.33 -3.27 9.86
N GLU A 27 8.58 -2.89 9.99
CA GLU A 27 8.97 -1.50 10.19
C GLU A 27 9.56 -0.85 8.93
N ASP A 28 9.49 -1.54 7.79
CA ASP A 28 9.98 -0.99 6.54
C ASP A 28 8.92 -0.09 5.92
N PRO A 29 9.19 1.22 5.78
CA PRO A 29 8.19 2.15 5.25
C PRO A 29 7.83 1.86 3.80
N ILE A 30 8.78 1.43 2.99
CA ILE A 30 8.51 1.14 1.57
C ILE A 30 7.57 -0.04 1.43
N VAL A 31 7.81 -1.10 2.18
CA VAL A 31 6.98 -2.30 2.14
C VAL A 31 5.55 -1.97 2.59
N ASN A 32 5.41 -1.21 3.66
CA ASN A 32 4.09 -0.83 4.16
C ASN A 32 3.34 0.07 3.19
N ASP A 33 4.04 1.00 2.55
CA ASP A 33 3.43 1.86 1.55
C ASP A 33 2.92 1.06 0.36
N HIS A 34 3.74 0.17 -0.17
CA HIS A 34 3.35 -0.67 -1.30
C HIS A 34 2.19 -1.60 -0.96
N TYR A 35 2.21 -2.17 0.23
CA TYR A 35 1.12 -3.02 0.67
C TYR A 35 -0.19 -2.23 0.77
N GLY A 36 -0.12 -1.01 1.31
CA GLY A 36 -1.28 -0.13 1.34
C GLY A 36 -1.82 0.15 -0.05
N ASP A 37 -0.93 0.41 -1.02
CA ASP A 37 -1.36 0.67 -2.40
C ASP A 37 -2.11 -0.52 -2.99
N ILE A 38 -1.60 -1.73 -2.78
CA ILE A 38 -2.25 -2.93 -3.29
C ILE A 38 -3.59 -3.17 -2.63
N LEU A 39 -3.67 -2.97 -1.32
CA LEU A 39 -4.93 -3.11 -0.61
C LEU A 39 -5.97 -2.12 -1.12
N TRP A 40 -5.57 -0.89 -1.41
CA TRP A 40 -6.47 0.10 -1.99
C TRP A 40 -7.02 -0.37 -3.33
N LYS A 41 -6.16 -0.90 -4.19
CA LYS A 41 -6.57 -1.39 -5.50
C LYS A 41 -7.50 -2.59 -5.42
N LEU A 42 -7.41 -3.35 -4.34
CA LEU A 42 -8.31 -4.48 -4.07
C LEU A 42 -9.58 -4.06 -3.33
N ASP A 43 -9.82 -2.75 -3.23
CA ASP A 43 -10.99 -2.17 -2.58
C ASP A 43 -11.03 -2.43 -1.06
N ARG A 44 -9.88 -2.62 -0.45
CA ARG A 44 -9.75 -2.77 1.00
C ARG A 44 -9.22 -1.47 1.58
N LYS A 45 -10.02 -0.42 1.46
CA LYS A 45 -9.58 0.95 1.71
C LYS A 45 -9.23 1.23 3.16
N ILE A 46 -9.96 0.64 4.10
CA ILE A 46 -9.69 0.84 5.52
C ILE A 46 -8.32 0.24 5.89
N GLN A 47 -8.05 -0.96 5.40
CA GLN A 47 -6.76 -1.61 5.65
C GLN A 47 -5.62 -0.84 4.97
N ALA A 48 -5.86 -0.35 3.75
CA ALA A 48 -4.86 0.45 3.04
C ALA A 48 -4.45 1.67 3.86
N ARG A 49 -5.43 2.39 4.38
CA ARG A 49 -5.13 3.56 5.20
C ARG A 49 -4.40 3.21 6.48
N TYR A 50 -4.71 2.07 7.06
CA TYR A 50 -4.02 1.60 8.25
C TYR A 50 -2.51 1.46 8.00
N PHE A 51 -2.13 0.83 6.90
CA PHE A 51 -0.72 0.64 6.58
C PHE A 51 -0.04 1.95 6.21
N TRP A 52 -0.73 2.82 5.49
CA TRP A 52 -0.18 4.15 5.18
C TRP A 52 0.04 4.97 6.45
N LYS A 53 -0.90 4.92 7.39
CA LYS A 53 -0.74 5.65 8.64
C LYS A 53 0.43 5.12 9.45
N ASN A 54 0.67 3.82 9.39
CA ASN A 54 1.82 3.25 10.09
C ASN A 54 3.14 3.82 9.59
N VAL A 55 3.24 4.10 8.28
CA VAL A 55 4.46 4.68 7.72
C VAL A 55 4.75 6.04 8.34
N LEU A 56 3.72 6.82 8.62
CA LEU A 56 3.90 8.16 9.20
C LEU A 56 4.55 8.12 10.59
N LYS A 57 4.49 6.99 11.26
CA LYS A 57 5.06 6.81 12.59
C LYS A 57 6.47 6.24 12.56
N MET A 58 6.96 5.88 11.38
CA MET A 58 8.26 5.23 11.25
C MET A 58 9.38 6.25 11.17
N ASP A 59 10.43 6.02 11.94
CA ASP A 59 11.58 6.93 11.97
C ASP A 59 12.33 6.93 10.64
N ASP A 60 12.32 5.79 9.94
CA ASP A 60 13.05 5.65 8.69
C ASP A 60 12.30 6.22 7.48
N ALA A 61 11.07 6.69 7.66
CA ALA A 61 10.32 7.25 6.55
C ALA A 61 10.85 8.63 6.17
N GLU A 62 11.16 8.82 4.90
CA GLU A 62 11.66 10.11 4.42
C GLU A 62 10.52 11.14 4.36
N GLN A 63 10.87 12.41 4.51
CA GLN A 63 9.88 13.48 4.53
C GLN A 63 9.05 13.51 3.25
N GLU A 64 9.67 13.29 2.10
CA GLU A 64 8.96 13.27 0.84
C GLU A 64 7.93 12.15 0.80
N MET A 65 8.28 10.98 1.30
CA MET A 65 7.38 9.86 1.39
C MET A 65 6.20 10.15 2.33
N ILE A 66 6.49 10.77 3.48
CA ILE A 66 5.46 11.14 4.44
C ILE A 66 4.45 12.08 3.81
N GLU A 67 4.91 13.06 3.05
CA GLU A 67 4.02 14.00 2.38
C GLU A 67 3.12 13.31 1.36
N LYS A 68 3.69 12.41 0.55
CA LYS A 68 2.92 11.67 -0.45
C LYS A 68 1.89 10.76 0.22
N ILE A 69 2.27 10.09 1.28
CA ILE A 69 1.39 9.16 1.97
C ILE A 69 0.28 9.91 2.69
N SER A 70 0.57 11.07 3.24
CA SER A 70 -0.46 11.90 3.86
C SER A 70 -1.57 12.26 2.88
N ILE A 71 -1.20 12.56 1.63
CA ILE A 71 -2.16 12.83 0.57
C ILE A 71 -2.97 11.59 0.25
N LYS A 72 -2.33 10.44 0.17
CA LYS A 72 -3.03 9.18 -0.09
C LYS A 72 -4.07 8.87 0.98
N ILE A 73 -3.74 9.12 2.23
CA ILE A 73 -4.66 8.85 3.34
C ILE A 73 -5.93 9.69 3.20
N ILE A 74 -5.79 10.92 2.75
CA ILE A 74 -6.93 11.84 2.61
C ILE A 74 -7.70 11.57 1.33
N LYS A 75 -7.00 11.45 0.20
CA LYS A 75 -7.62 11.38 -1.13
C LYS A 75 -7.65 9.99 -1.73
N GLY A 76 -6.91 9.05 -1.16
CA GLY A 76 -6.71 7.75 -1.76
C GLY A 76 -5.75 7.83 -2.94
N LEU A 77 -5.61 6.72 -3.66
CA LEU A 77 -4.75 6.70 -4.84
C LEU A 77 -5.40 7.48 -5.97
N GLN A 78 -4.62 8.34 -6.58
CA GLN A 78 -5.08 9.11 -7.73
C GLN A 78 -5.18 8.19 -8.94
N LYS A 79 -6.21 8.40 -9.73
CA LYS A 79 -6.29 7.71 -11.02
C LYS A 79 -5.27 8.31 -11.95
N SER A 80 -4.50 7.47 -12.53
CA SER A 80 -3.54 7.90 -13.54
C SER A 80 -4.17 7.88 -14.92
#